data_ae03c9c3953d74c9af0d7dd61dd956bd
#
_entry.id   ae03c9c3953d74c9af0d7dd61dd956bd
#
_cell.length_a   1.000
_cell.length_b   1.000
_cell.length_c   1.000
_cell.angle_alpha   90.00
_cell.angle_beta   90.00
_cell.angle_gamma   90.00
#
_symmetry.space_group_name_H-M   'P 1'
#
loop_
_entity.id
_entity.type
_entity.pdbx_description
1 polymer ?
#
loop_
_entity_poly.entity_id
_entity_poly.type
_entity_poly.pdbx_seq_one_letter_code
_entity_poly.pdbx_strand_id
1 'polypeptide(L)'
;KGLLLGLFFIAVGMSIDFDVLIRSPGTMALILLGFLACKAVVIWGLATVMKLPLQERPVFTLLLAQGGEFAFVVFQAAAGAKVFSAETASLLIGAVALSMLLGPLLLVGLDRYVLPRFARQRKHGLEELSEPQEAPVIICGFGRYGQIIGRMINLQGIAATVLDHDADTIESVRAFGFRVHYGDATRLDLLRTAGAAHAKVIVVAVDDVDQSLKIVDLVQEHFPHLSIVARARNVNHLYQLRDRHVPHIERELFEASLRSARSILESLGWPAHEARRSAMRFRQDNLDLMEQMYPHYKDRARMISVSRQGREQLVEQMARERAARAEHRPQDWED
;
A
#
# COMPACT_ATOMS: atom_id res chain seq x y z
N LYS A 1 -26.35 -2.09 -7.68
CA LYS A 1 -25.75 -3.38 -8.14
C LYS A 1 -25.75 -4.42 -7.01
N GLY A 2 -25.38 -4.09 -5.76
CA GLY A 2 -25.33 -5.06 -4.65
C GLY A 2 -26.69 -5.67 -4.27
N LEU A 3 -27.77 -4.92 -4.35
CA LEU A 3 -29.13 -5.40 -4.02
C LEU A 3 -29.57 -6.52 -4.99
N LEU A 4 -29.36 -6.34 -6.29
CA LEU A 4 -29.72 -7.35 -7.29
C LEU A 4 -28.91 -8.63 -7.14
N LEU A 5 -27.61 -8.52 -6.82
CA LEU A 5 -26.75 -9.66 -6.57
C LEU A 5 -27.19 -10.40 -5.30
N GLY A 6 -27.55 -9.68 -4.22
CA GLY A 6 -28.09 -10.28 -3.01
C GLY A 6 -29.40 -11.03 -3.25
N LEU A 7 -30.34 -10.45 -3.99
CA LEU A 7 -31.59 -11.11 -4.36
C LEU A 7 -31.35 -12.37 -5.22
N PHE A 8 -30.39 -12.32 -6.14
CA PHE A 8 -30.00 -13.47 -6.94
C PHE A 8 -29.50 -14.63 -6.07
N PHE A 9 -28.58 -14.36 -5.13
CA PHE A 9 -28.08 -15.41 -4.23
C PHE A 9 -29.15 -15.96 -3.29
N ILE A 10 -30.10 -15.13 -2.84
CA ILE A 10 -31.25 -15.61 -2.07
C ILE A 10 -32.10 -16.55 -2.92
N ALA A 11 -32.43 -16.16 -4.16
CA ALA A 11 -33.22 -17.01 -5.05
C ALA A 11 -32.52 -18.34 -5.36
N VAL A 12 -31.21 -18.33 -5.59
CA VAL A 12 -30.41 -19.55 -5.77
C VAL A 12 -30.42 -20.41 -4.50
N GLY A 13 -30.20 -19.78 -3.32
CA GLY A 13 -30.25 -20.51 -2.05
C GLY A 13 -31.57 -21.19 -1.79
N MET A 14 -32.69 -20.54 -2.16
CA MET A 14 -34.04 -21.11 -2.06
C MET A 14 -34.30 -22.24 -3.06
N SER A 15 -33.57 -22.33 -4.15
CA SER A 15 -33.70 -23.40 -5.14
C SER A 15 -32.90 -24.67 -4.82
N ILE A 16 -32.08 -24.65 -3.77
CA ILE A 16 -31.28 -25.79 -3.33
C ILE A 16 -32.15 -26.71 -2.49
N ASP A 17 -32.27 -27.97 -2.92
CA ASP A 17 -32.87 -29.02 -2.11
C ASP A 17 -31.87 -29.56 -1.08
N PHE A 18 -31.97 -29.08 0.15
CA PHE A 18 -31.08 -29.45 1.24
C PHE A 18 -31.26 -30.92 1.63
N ASP A 19 -32.44 -31.52 1.42
CA ASP A 19 -32.67 -32.95 1.72
C ASP A 19 -31.81 -33.84 0.81
N VAL A 20 -31.64 -33.50 -0.45
CA VAL A 20 -30.75 -34.20 -1.39
C VAL A 20 -29.28 -34.09 -0.94
N LEU A 21 -28.86 -32.91 -0.48
CA LEU A 21 -27.50 -32.73 0.03
C LEU A 21 -27.21 -33.55 1.28
N ILE A 22 -28.17 -33.65 2.21
CA ILE A 22 -28.04 -34.37 3.48
C ILE A 22 -28.12 -35.88 3.28
N ARG A 23 -28.93 -36.36 2.32
CA ARG A 23 -29.08 -37.78 2.03
C ARG A 23 -27.83 -38.44 1.40
N SER A 24 -27.04 -37.67 0.66
CA SER A 24 -25.89 -38.18 -0.09
C SER A 24 -24.62 -37.33 0.11
N PRO A 25 -24.13 -37.16 1.35
CA PRO A 25 -23.01 -36.26 1.64
C PRO A 25 -21.70 -36.71 0.98
N GLY A 26 -21.49 -38.01 0.82
CA GLY A 26 -20.31 -38.57 0.14
C GLY A 26 -20.28 -38.22 -1.35
N THR A 27 -21.44 -38.37 -2.03
CA THR A 27 -21.58 -38.00 -3.45
C THR A 27 -21.35 -36.48 -3.64
N MET A 28 -21.92 -35.68 -2.74
CA MET A 28 -21.75 -34.25 -2.75
C MET A 28 -20.29 -33.85 -2.57
N ALA A 29 -19.59 -34.41 -1.59
CA ALA A 29 -18.16 -34.16 -1.37
C ALA A 29 -17.34 -34.61 -2.58
N LEU A 30 -17.65 -35.72 -3.20
CA LEU A 30 -16.94 -36.20 -4.40
C LEU A 30 -17.12 -35.24 -5.58
N ILE A 31 -18.35 -34.79 -5.83
CA ILE A 31 -18.65 -33.84 -6.90
C ILE A 31 -17.91 -32.53 -6.64
N LEU A 32 -17.98 -31.98 -5.42
CA LEU A 32 -17.33 -30.72 -5.03
C LEU A 32 -15.81 -30.78 -5.19
N LEU A 33 -15.18 -31.82 -4.63
CA LEU A 33 -13.74 -32.01 -4.70
C LEU A 33 -13.27 -32.29 -6.12
N GLY A 34 -13.99 -33.12 -6.88
CA GLY A 34 -13.69 -33.41 -8.28
C GLY A 34 -13.79 -32.14 -9.15
N PHE A 35 -14.83 -31.34 -8.93
CA PHE A 35 -15.02 -30.06 -9.63
C PHE A 35 -13.88 -29.07 -9.32
N LEU A 36 -13.55 -28.87 -8.04
CA LEU A 36 -12.47 -27.98 -7.64
C LEU A 36 -11.11 -28.48 -8.13
N ALA A 37 -10.83 -29.78 -8.04
CA ALA A 37 -9.58 -30.36 -8.51
C ALA A 37 -9.41 -30.22 -10.03
N CYS A 38 -10.44 -30.53 -10.80
CA CYS A 38 -10.42 -30.40 -12.26
C CYS A 38 -10.13 -28.94 -12.68
N LYS A 39 -10.88 -27.98 -12.10
CA LYS A 39 -10.63 -26.57 -12.36
C LYS A 39 -9.26 -26.11 -11.90
N ALA A 40 -8.81 -26.54 -10.72
CA ALA A 40 -7.49 -26.19 -10.19
C ALA A 40 -6.37 -26.65 -11.13
N VAL A 41 -6.45 -27.87 -11.66
CA VAL A 41 -5.45 -28.40 -12.62
C VAL A 41 -5.41 -27.55 -13.89
N VAL A 42 -6.58 -27.22 -14.45
CA VAL A 42 -6.67 -26.39 -15.68
C VAL A 42 -6.10 -24.99 -15.43
N ILE A 43 -6.50 -24.35 -14.33
CA ILE A 43 -6.07 -22.98 -14.02
C ILE A 43 -4.59 -22.92 -13.65
N TRP A 44 -4.09 -23.94 -12.93
CA TRP A 44 -2.66 -24.07 -12.66
C TRP A 44 -1.85 -24.26 -13.96
N GLY A 45 -2.34 -25.06 -14.89
CA GLY A 45 -1.76 -25.20 -16.22
C GLY A 45 -1.73 -23.85 -16.96
N LEU A 46 -2.83 -23.11 -16.93
CA LEU A 46 -2.94 -21.78 -17.53
C LEU A 46 -1.94 -20.79 -16.87
N ALA A 47 -1.87 -20.77 -15.55
CA ALA A 47 -0.92 -19.95 -14.81
C ALA A 47 0.54 -20.23 -15.17
N THR A 48 0.85 -21.50 -15.47
CA THR A 48 2.20 -21.93 -15.94
C THR A 48 2.47 -21.43 -17.36
N VAL A 49 1.53 -21.55 -18.27
CA VAL A 49 1.64 -21.06 -19.65
C VAL A 49 1.77 -19.53 -19.68
N MET A 50 1.03 -18.83 -18.83
CA MET A 50 1.12 -17.38 -18.66
C MET A 50 2.39 -16.92 -17.94
N LYS A 51 3.25 -17.84 -17.51
CA LYS A 51 4.51 -17.56 -16.80
C LYS A 51 4.33 -16.76 -15.52
N LEU A 52 3.20 -16.94 -14.83
CA LEU A 52 2.99 -16.29 -13.53
C LEU A 52 4.08 -16.76 -12.54
N PRO A 53 4.55 -15.87 -11.65
CA PRO A 53 5.48 -16.23 -10.58
C PRO A 53 4.94 -17.41 -9.75
N LEU A 54 5.80 -18.34 -9.38
CA LEU A 54 5.40 -19.57 -8.66
C LEU A 54 4.60 -19.27 -7.38
N GLN A 55 4.87 -18.13 -6.75
CA GLN A 55 4.23 -17.69 -5.52
C GLN A 55 2.80 -17.18 -5.72
N GLU A 56 2.49 -16.64 -6.90
CA GLU A 56 1.16 -16.10 -7.23
C GLU A 56 0.23 -17.20 -7.75
N ARG A 57 0.78 -18.30 -8.29
CA ARG A 57 0.00 -19.40 -8.87
C ARG A 57 -1.02 -20.02 -7.91
N PRO A 58 -0.69 -20.29 -6.62
CA PRO A 58 -1.66 -20.85 -5.69
C PRO A 58 -2.86 -19.92 -5.46
N VAL A 59 -2.59 -18.60 -5.29
CA VAL A 59 -3.65 -17.60 -5.09
C VAL A 59 -4.51 -17.48 -6.35
N PHE A 60 -3.88 -17.36 -7.51
CA PHE A 60 -4.55 -17.29 -8.81
C PHE A 60 -5.43 -18.51 -9.05
N THR A 61 -4.89 -19.72 -8.78
CA THR A 61 -5.60 -20.98 -8.95
C THR A 61 -6.80 -21.06 -8.01
N LEU A 62 -6.63 -20.72 -6.75
CA LEU A 62 -7.68 -20.81 -5.74
C LEU A 62 -8.84 -19.84 -6.02
N LEU A 63 -8.52 -18.60 -6.41
CA LEU A 63 -9.53 -17.59 -6.73
C LEU A 63 -10.38 -17.97 -7.94
N LEU A 64 -9.80 -18.62 -8.95
CA LEU A 64 -10.49 -18.95 -10.20
C LEU A 64 -11.05 -20.39 -10.24
N ALA A 65 -10.62 -21.28 -9.33
CA ALA A 65 -11.10 -22.66 -9.27
C ALA A 65 -12.52 -22.78 -8.73
N GLN A 66 -13.01 -21.80 -7.97
CA GLN A 66 -14.40 -21.79 -7.49
C GLN A 66 -15.43 -21.73 -8.62
N GLY A 67 -16.66 -22.12 -8.34
CA GLY A 67 -17.77 -22.02 -9.30
C GLY A 67 -18.12 -20.58 -9.64
N GLY A 68 -18.59 -20.34 -10.84
CA GLY A 68 -19.13 -19.04 -11.25
C GLY A 68 -20.66 -19.01 -11.10
N GLU A 69 -21.23 -17.81 -10.87
CA GLU A 69 -22.67 -17.62 -10.70
C GLU A 69 -23.52 -18.07 -11.89
N PHE A 70 -22.97 -18.03 -13.09
CA PHE A 70 -23.69 -18.48 -14.28
C PHE A 70 -23.97 -19.99 -14.29
N ALA A 71 -23.22 -20.78 -13.53
CA ALA A 71 -23.45 -22.23 -13.42
C ALA A 71 -24.86 -22.54 -12.90
N PHE A 72 -25.39 -21.72 -11.99
CA PHE A 72 -26.76 -21.88 -11.46
C PHE A 72 -27.80 -21.80 -12.58
N VAL A 73 -27.70 -20.80 -13.44
CA VAL A 73 -28.63 -20.58 -14.56
C VAL A 73 -28.51 -21.71 -15.57
N VAL A 74 -27.29 -22.13 -15.89
CA VAL A 74 -27.04 -23.22 -16.86
C VAL A 74 -27.59 -24.55 -16.34
N PHE A 75 -27.38 -24.90 -15.08
CA PHE A 75 -27.85 -26.16 -14.52
C PHE A 75 -29.37 -26.17 -14.36
N GLN A 76 -29.99 -25.06 -13.98
CA GLN A 76 -31.47 -24.97 -13.96
C GLN A 76 -32.06 -25.07 -15.34
N ALA A 77 -31.51 -24.40 -16.35
CA ALA A 77 -31.96 -24.50 -17.73
C ALA A 77 -31.81 -25.93 -18.27
N ALA A 78 -30.70 -26.59 -18.00
CA ALA A 78 -30.45 -27.96 -18.44
C ALA A 78 -31.42 -28.97 -17.76
N ALA A 79 -31.76 -28.79 -16.48
CA ALA A 79 -32.78 -29.58 -15.80
C ALA A 79 -34.17 -29.34 -16.41
N GLY A 80 -34.53 -28.10 -16.70
CA GLY A 80 -35.77 -27.75 -17.39
C GLY A 80 -35.88 -28.36 -18.79
N ALA A 81 -34.75 -28.47 -19.50
CA ALA A 81 -34.64 -29.14 -20.80
C ALA A 81 -34.55 -30.67 -20.69
N LYS A 82 -34.64 -31.24 -19.48
CA LYS A 82 -34.53 -32.70 -19.17
C LYS A 82 -33.22 -33.35 -19.68
N VAL A 83 -32.12 -32.56 -19.70
CA VAL A 83 -30.79 -33.08 -20.04
C VAL A 83 -30.29 -33.99 -18.90
N PHE A 84 -30.65 -33.70 -17.66
CA PHE A 84 -30.40 -34.53 -16.48
C PHE A 84 -31.54 -34.38 -15.44
N SER A 85 -31.57 -35.24 -14.45
CA SER A 85 -32.62 -35.23 -13.43
C SER A 85 -32.56 -33.99 -12.55
N ALA A 86 -33.69 -33.63 -11.94
CA ALA A 86 -33.77 -32.52 -10.98
C ALA A 86 -32.84 -32.75 -9.77
N GLU A 87 -32.68 -34.03 -9.35
CA GLU A 87 -31.78 -34.40 -8.27
C GLU A 87 -30.31 -34.14 -8.63
N THR A 88 -29.89 -34.49 -9.86
CA THR A 88 -28.54 -34.18 -10.37
C THR A 88 -28.30 -32.69 -10.44
N ALA A 89 -29.30 -31.91 -10.92
CA ALA A 89 -29.21 -30.46 -10.95
C ALA A 89 -29.01 -29.87 -9.56
N SER A 90 -29.77 -30.34 -8.57
CA SER A 90 -29.68 -29.91 -7.18
C SER A 90 -28.28 -30.18 -6.59
N LEU A 91 -27.69 -31.34 -6.85
CA LEU A 91 -26.33 -31.69 -6.44
C LEU A 91 -25.29 -30.78 -7.09
N LEU A 92 -25.41 -30.50 -8.39
CA LEU A 92 -24.47 -29.63 -9.11
C LEU A 92 -24.57 -28.17 -8.65
N ILE A 93 -25.78 -27.66 -8.46
CA ILE A 93 -26.03 -26.31 -7.92
C ILE A 93 -25.47 -26.19 -6.50
N GLY A 94 -25.73 -27.20 -5.65
CA GLY A 94 -25.19 -27.26 -4.29
C GLY A 94 -23.66 -27.30 -4.28
N ALA A 95 -23.02 -28.07 -5.17
CA ALA A 95 -21.56 -28.12 -5.28
C ALA A 95 -20.96 -26.75 -5.67
N VAL A 96 -21.58 -26.05 -6.63
CA VAL A 96 -21.15 -24.70 -7.01
C VAL A 96 -21.31 -23.72 -5.84
N ALA A 97 -22.45 -23.72 -5.17
CA ALA A 97 -22.71 -22.85 -4.02
C ALA A 97 -21.69 -23.10 -2.87
N LEU A 98 -21.42 -24.37 -2.55
CA LEU A 98 -20.41 -24.72 -1.55
C LEU A 98 -19.00 -24.34 -1.98
N SER A 99 -18.66 -24.46 -3.28
CA SER A 99 -17.35 -24.03 -3.78
C SER A 99 -17.13 -22.52 -3.61
N MET A 100 -18.18 -21.72 -3.81
CA MET A 100 -18.13 -20.26 -3.61
C MET A 100 -18.02 -19.90 -2.12
N LEU A 101 -18.66 -20.65 -1.24
CA LEU A 101 -18.53 -20.47 0.21
C LEU A 101 -17.14 -20.87 0.73
N LEU A 102 -16.57 -21.94 0.20
CA LEU A 102 -15.24 -22.41 0.59
C LEU A 102 -14.11 -21.53 0.06
N GLY A 103 -14.28 -20.85 -1.07
CA GLY A 103 -13.26 -20.03 -1.69
C GLY A 103 -12.58 -19.02 -0.76
N PRO A 104 -13.32 -18.13 -0.09
CA PRO A 104 -12.75 -17.18 0.89
C PRO A 104 -12.07 -17.87 2.08
N LEU A 105 -12.62 -18.99 2.58
CA LEU A 105 -12.04 -19.73 3.70
C LEU A 105 -10.70 -20.37 3.31
N LEU A 106 -10.64 -20.95 2.13
CA LEU A 106 -9.42 -21.54 1.58
C LEU A 106 -8.37 -20.45 1.31
N LEU A 107 -8.79 -19.25 0.87
CA LEU A 107 -7.88 -18.13 0.67
C LEU A 107 -7.26 -17.67 2.00
N VAL A 108 -8.06 -17.53 3.06
CA VAL A 108 -7.55 -17.22 4.40
C VAL A 108 -6.59 -18.30 4.89
N GLY A 109 -6.91 -19.57 4.65
CA GLY A 109 -6.02 -20.69 4.97
C GLY A 109 -4.70 -20.63 4.20
N LEU A 110 -4.76 -20.33 2.90
CA LEU A 110 -3.59 -20.16 2.05
C LEU A 110 -2.68 -19.02 2.55
N ASP A 111 -3.27 -17.86 2.83
CA ASP A 111 -2.55 -16.68 3.32
C ASP A 111 -1.89 -16.95 4.68
N ARG A 112 -2.59 -17.65 5.58
CA ARG A 112 -2.11 -17.90 6.95
C ARG A 112 -1.07 -19.02 7.03
N TYR A 113 -1.18 -20.08 6.20
CA TYR A 113 -0.37 -21.31 6.36
C TYR A 113 0.61 -21.57 5.22
N VAL A 114 0.33 -21.13 4.00
CA VAL A 114 1.10 -21.49 2.82
C VAL A 114 2.00 -20.33 2.37
N LEU A 115 1.48 -19.14 2.21
CA LEU A 115 2.25 -17.97 1.78
C LEU A 115 3.43 -17.64 2.71
N PRO A 116 3.33 -17.75 4.04
CA PRO A 116 4.49 -17.50 4.92
C PRO A 116 5.63 -18.50 4.71
N ARG A 117 5.34 -19.73 4.26
CA ARG A 117 6.39 -20.72 3.97
C ARG A 117 7.20 -20.33 2.73
N PHE A 118 6.55 -19.86 1.69
CA PHE A 118 7.23 -19.34 0.49
C PHE A 118 8.03 -18.07 0.80
N ALA A 119 7.47 -17.17 1.61
CA ALA A 119 8.18 -15.99 2.07
C ALA A 119 9.43 -16.32 2.90
N ARG A 120 9.38 -17.36 3.75
CA ARG A 120 10.54 -17.83 4.53
C ARG A 120 11.63 -18.45 3.65
N GLN A 121 11.29 -19.20 2.61
CA GLN A 121 12.28 -19.77 1.69
C GLN A 121 13.02 -18.69 0.91
N ARG A 122 12.36 -17.60 0.54
CA ARG A 122 12.98 -16.45 -0.14
C ARG A 122 13.92 -15.67 0.78
N LYS A 123 13.56 -15.57 2.07
CA LYS A 123 14.40 -14.93 3.09
C LYS A 123 15.74 -15.64 3.31
N HIS A 124 15.81 -16.96 3.11
CA HIS A 124 17.05 -17.75 3.30
C HIS A 124 18.12 -17.51 2.23
N GLY A 125 17.79 -16.86 1.10
CA GLY A 125 18.75 -16.48 0.04
C GLY A 125 19.24 -15.03 0.13
N LEU A 126 18.70 -14.23 1.04
CA LEU A 126 19.13 -12.85 1.25
C LEU A 126 20.14 -12.81 2.40
N GLU A 127 21.31 -12.26 2.15
CA GLU A 127 22.31 -12.01 3.21
C GLU A 127 21.69 -11.10 4.26
N GLU A 128 21.37 -11.68 5.43
CA GLU A 128 21.16 -10.87 6.65
C GLU A 128 22.47 -10.14 6.95
N LEU A 129 22.33 -8.93 7.47
CA LEU A 129 23.46 -8.14 7.92
C LEU A 129 24.14 -8.86 9.11
N SER A 130 25.21 -9.59 8.84
CA SER A 130 25.93 -10.39 9.84
C SER A 130 27.25 -9.74 10.28
N GLU A 131 27.79 -8.85 9.45
CA GLU A 131 29.03 -8.14 9.79
C GLU A 131 28.76 -6.71 10.22
N PRO A 132 29.42 -6.23 11.30
CA PRO A 132 29.30 -4.84 11.75
C PRO A 132 29.67 -3.86 10.63
N GLN A 133 28.85 -2.82 10.46
CA GLN A 133 29.07 -1.76 9.48
C GLN A 133 29.56 -0.49 10.18
N GLU A 134 30.35 0.32 9.44
CA GLU A 134 30.91 1.58 9.95
C GLU A 134 30.50 2.80 9.12
N ALA A 135 29.45 2.69 8.32
CA ALA A 135 28.99 3.80 7.49
C ALA A 135 28.43 4.96 8.35
N PRO A 136 28.73 6.22 8.00
CA PRO A 136 28.24 7.37 8.76
C PRO A 136 26.73 7.59 8.67
N VAL A 137 26.06 6.95 7.69
CA VAL A 137 24.62 7.06 7.45
C VAL A 137 23.97 5.68 7.43
N ILE A 138 22.83 5.55 8.09
CA ILE A 138 21.96 4.37 8.01
C ILE A 138 20.67 4.78 7.34
N ILE A 139 20.19 3.98 6.37
CA ILE A 139 18.90 4.20 5.70
C ILE A 139 18.00 3.00 5.98
N CYS A 140 16.91 3.24 6.70
CA CYS A 140 15.87 2.26 7.01
C CYS A 140 14.71 2.43 6.02
N GLY A 141 14.55 1.48 5.10
CA GLY A 141 13.63 1.52 3.98
C GLY A 141 14.26 2.08 2.70
N PHE A 142 14.39 1.22 1.68
CA PHE A 142 15.01 1.58 0.40
C PHE A 142 14.02 1.54 -0.78
N GLY A 143 12.77 1.87 -0.50
CA GLY A 143 11.76 2.14 -1.50
C GLY A 143 12.07 3.42 -2.30
N ARG A 144 11.09 3.93 -3.04
CA ARG A 144 11.23 5.10 -3.93
C ARG A 144 11.87 6.32 -3.27
N TYR A 145 11.53 6.59 -2.01
CA TYR A 145 12.06 7.73 -1.26
C TYR A 145 13.51 7.48 -0.82
N GLY A 146 13.79 6.34 -0.19
CA GLY A 146 15.14 5.99 0.28
C GLY A 146 16.16 5.87 -0.86
N GLN A 147 15.76 5.36 -2.02
CA GLN A 147 16.62 5.27 -3.20
C GLN A 147 17.11 6.63 -3.70
N ILE A 148 16.26 7.67 -3.70
CA ILE A 148 16.67 9.01 -4.12
C ILE A 148 17.71 9.57 -3.16
N ILE A 149 17.48 9.43 -1.85
CA ILE A 149 18.43 9.85 -0.81
C ILE A 149 19.75 9.09 -0.97
N GLY A 150 19.68 7.75 -1.04
CA GLY A 150 20.87 6.90 -1.16
C GLY A 150 21.71 7.24 -2.39
N ARG A 151 21.07 7.49 -3.55
CA ARG A 151 21.78 7.92 -4.77
C ARG A 151 22.47 9.26 -4.59
N MET A 152 21.76 10.23 -4.02
CA MET A 152 22.32 11.57 -3.83
C MET A 152 23.55 11.54 -2.91
N ILE A 153 23.47 10.88 -1.75
CA ILE A 153 24.61 10.82 -0.81
C ILE A 153 25.77 9.99 -1.37
N ASN A 154 25.50 8.91 -2.11
CA ASN A 154 26.52 8.10 -2.75
C ASN A 154 27.30 8.89 -3.82
N LEU A 155 26.63 9.73 -4.58
CA LEU A 155 27.30 10.63 -5.55
C LEU A 155 28.23 11.64 -4.88
N GLN A 156 28.05 11.91 -3.59
CA GLN A 156 28.94 12.73 -2.77
C GLN A 156 30.05 11.92 -2.11
N GLY A 157 30.17 10.62 -2.43
CA GLY A 157 31.16 9.73 -1.83
C GLY A 157 30.88 9.34 -0.39
N ILE A 158 29.65 9.58 0.11
CA ILE A 158 29.24 9.23 1.45
C ILE A 158 28.72 7.80 1.50
N ALA A 159 29.35 6.95 2.27
CA ALA A 159 28.90 5.57 2.49
C ALA A 159 27.60 5.53 3.32
N ALA A 160 26.72 4.60 2.99
CA ALA A 160 25.51 4.34 3.77
C ALA A 160 25.28 2.85 3.95
N THR A 161 24.89 2.44 5.14
CA THR A 161 24.32 1.11 5.40
C THR A 161 22.82 1.17 5.14
N VAL A 162 22.34 0.31 4.29
CA VAL A 162 20.91 0.30 3.89
C VAL A 162 20.24 -0.96 4.39
N LEU A 163 19.14 -0.80 5.12
CA LEU A 163 18.28 -1.88 5.62
C LEU A 163 16.92 -1.82 4.94
N ASP A 164 16.48 -2.94 4.39
CA ASP A 164 15.11 -3.13 3.92
C ASP A 164 14.60 -4.52 4.28
N HIS A 165 13.31 -4.65 4.53
CA HIS A 165 12.68 -5.93 4.85
C HIS A 165 11.95 -6.56 3.65
N ASP A 166 11.82 -5.82 2.54
CA ASP A 166 11.18 -6.29 1.31
C ASP A 166 12.23 -6.92 0.37
N ALA A 167 12.12 -8.24 0.22
CA ALA A 167 13.00 -9.04 -0.62
C ALA A 167 12.99 -8.59 -2.10
N ASP A 168 11.84 -8.19 -2.62
CA ASP A 168 11.69 -7.79 -4.02
C ASP A 168 12.37 -6.43 -4.28
N THR A 169 12.25 -5.52 -3.34
CA THR A 169 12.97 -4.24 -3.37
C THR A 169 14.48 -4.47 -3.32
N ILE A 170 14.98 -5.34 -2.43
CA ILE A 170 16.41 -5.64 -2.28
C ILE A 170 16.99 -6.23 -3.55
N GLU A 171 16.34 -7.23 -4.14
CA GLU A 171 16.79 -7.90 -5.36
C GLU A 171 16.85 -6.91 -6.54
N SER A 172 15.78 -6.10 -6.69
CA SER A 172 15.72 -5.08 -7.73
C SER A 172 16.83 -4.04 -7.58
N VAL A 173 17.11 -3.59 -6.37
CA VAL A 173 18.07 -2.50 -6.11
C VAL A 173 19.51 -2.99 -6.18
N ARG A 174 19.78 -4.24 -5.78
CA ARG A 174 21.09 -4.88 -5.96
C ARG A 174 21.47 -5.00 -7.43
N ALA A 175 20.52 -5.25 -8.32
CA ALA A 175 20.72 -5.25 -9.75
C ALA A 175 21.25 -3.90 -10.29
N PHE A 176 20.97 -2.79 -9.61
CA PHE A 176 21.51 -1.46 -9.91
C PHE A 176 22.81 -1.12 -9.17
N GLY A 177 23.44 -2.10 -8.49
CA GLY A 177 24.73 -1.94 -7.85
C GLY A 177 24.73 -1.37 -6.44
N PHE A 178 23.57 -1.26 -5.79
CA PHE A 178 23.47 -0.83 -4.40
C PHE A 178 23.66 -2.00 -3.44
N ARG A 179 24.44 -1.79 -2.38
CA ARG A 179 24.56 -2.74 -1.27
C ARG A 179 23.39 -2.51 -0.30
N VAL A 180 22.39 -3.37 -0.39
CA VAL A 180 21.21 -3.34 0.51
C VAL A 180 21.18 -4.65 1.28
N HIS A 181 21.09 -4.55 2.59
CA HIS A 181 21.01 -5.70 3.47
C HIS A 181 19.55 -5.99 3.82
N TYR A 182 19.24 -7.28 3.87
CA TYR A 182 17.95 -7.70 4.40
C TYR A 182 17.95 -7.50 5.91
N GLY A 183 17.01 -6.72 6.42
CA GLY A 183 16.88 -6.51 7.86
C GLY A 183 15.66 -5.70 8.24
N ASP A 184 15.01 -6.12 9.32
CA ASP A 184 13.93 -5.37 9.95
C ASP A 184 14.52 -4.33 10.91
N ALA A 185 14.51 -3.07 10.50
CA ALA A 185 15.05 -1.96 11.30
C ALA A 185 14.29 -1.71 12.64
N THR A 186 13.18 -2.40 12.90
CA THR A 186 12.51 -2.41 14.21
C THR A 186 13.20 -3.33 15.22
N ARG A 187 14.27 -4.03 14.83
CA ARG A 187 15.08 -4.90 15.67
C ARG A 187 16.35 -4.17 16.11
N LEU A 188 16.56 -4.08 17.42
CA LEU A 188 17.72 -3.39 18.01
C LEU A 188 19.05 -4.04 17.64
N ASP A 189 19.10 -5.38 17.60
CA ASP A 189 20.30 -6.11 17.22
C ASP A 189 20.75 -5.79 15.77
N LEU A 190 19.82 -5.65 14.84
CA LEU A 190 20.13 -5.26 13.46
C LEU A 190 20.58 -3.80 13.35
N LEU A 191 20.00 -2.88 14.12
CA LEU A 191 20.49 -1.50 14.17
C LEU A 191 21.93 -1.43 14.71
N ARG A 192 22.27 -2.23 15.72
CA ARG A 192 23.65 -2.34 16.23
C ARG A 192 24.60 -2.85 15.16
N THR A 193 24.25 -3.93 14.47
CA THR A 193 25.07 -4.49 13.39
C THR A 193 25.17 -3.52 12.20
N ALA A 194 24.12 -2.73 11.93
CA ALA A 194 24.14 -1.68 10.92
C ALA A 194 25.07 -0.50 11.23
N GLY A 195 25.69 -0.50 12.43
CA GLY A 195 26.65 0.53 12.83
C GLY A 195 26.02 1.71 13.56
N ALA A 196 24.81 1.56 14.14
CA ALA A 196 24.11 2.66 14.82
C ALA A 196 24.92 3.27 15.98
N ALA A 197 25.85 2.54 16.58
CA ALA A 197 26.74 3.05 17.63
C ALA A 197 27.75 4.10 17.11
N HIS A 198 28.10 4.08 15.83
CA HIS A 198 29.14 4.92 15.23
C HIS A 198 28.61 5.85 14.13
N ALA A 199 27.44 5.56 13.58
CA ALA A 199 26.79 6.39 12.59
C ALA A 199 26.47 7.79 13.14
N LYS A 200 26.33 8.78 12.26
CA LYS A 200 25.95 10.15 12.58
C LYS A 200 24.49 10.45 12.30
N VAL A 201 23.96 9.83 11.25
CA VAL A 201 22.60 10.09 10.76
C VAL A 201 21.87 8.78 10.51
N ILE A 202 20.60 8.74 10.89
CA ILE A 202 19.69 7.68 10.50
C ILE A 202 18.50 8.27 9.71
N VAL A 203 18.23 7.69 8.55
CA VAL A 203 17.09 8.06 7.69
C VAL A 203 16.00 7.02 7.88
N VAL A 204 14.84 7.43 8.37
CA VAL A 204 13.67 6.58 8.55
C VAL A 204 12.72 6.80 7.37
N ALA A 205 12.80 5.91 6.37
CA ALA A 205 12.10 6.01 5.10
C ALA A 205 11.10 4.87 4.84
N VAL A 206 10.81 4.06 5.86
CA VAL A 206 9.84 2.96 5.78
C VAL A 206 8.43 3.45 5.49
N ASP A 207 7.61 2.64 4.79
CA ASP A 207 6.26 3.00 4.37
C ASP A 207 5.24 2.93 5.52
N ASP A 208 5.40 1.99 6.41
CA ASP A 208 4.49 1.78 7.54
C ASP A 208 4.74 2.79 8.65
N VAL A 209 3.67 3.46 9.11
CA VAL A 209 3.74 4.51 10.13
C VAL A 209 4.16 3.95 11.48
N ASP A 210 3.61 2.80 11.88
CA ASP A 210 3.89 2.21 13.19
C ASP A 210 5.33 1.70 13.26
N GLN A 211 5.82 1.12 12.17
CA GLN A 211 7.24 0.75 12.05
C GLN A 211 8.15 1.96 12.11
N SER A 212 7.81 3.04 11.41
CA SER A 212 8.57 4.29 11.43
C SER A 212 8.70 4.84 12.86
N LEU A 213 7.58 4.94 13.58
CA LEU A 213 7.56 5.42 14.96
C LEU A 213 8.34 4.51 15.90
N LYS A 214 8.23 3.19 15.74
CA LYS A 214 8.98 2.22 16.52
C LYS A 214 10.49 2.34 16.29
N ILE A 215 10.93 2.55 15.06
CA ILE A 215 12.35 2.77 14.75
C ILE A 215 12.83 4.05 15.43
N VAL A 216 12.06 5.14 15.34
CA VAL A 216 12.39 6.41 16.00
C VAL A 216 12.53 6.23 17.52
N ASP A 217 11.56 5.57 18.16
CA ASP A 217 11.58 5.31 19.61
C ASP A 217 12.83 4.50 20.00
N LEU A 218 13.16 3.42 19.28
CA LEU A 218 14.35 2.61 19.51
C LEU A 218 15.65 3.39 19.34
N VAL A 219 15.72 4.25 18.33
CA VAL A 219 16.91 5.06 18.07
C VAL A 219 17.11 6.10 19.17
N GLN A 220 16.07 6.76 19.61
CA GLN A 220 16.15 7.75 20.68
C GLN A 220 16.53 7.13 22.02
N GLU A 221 16.03 5.93 22.30
CA GLU A 221 16.33 5.21 23.55
C GLU A 221 17.77 4.69 23.60
N HIS A 222 18.26 4.11 22.49
CA HIS A 222 19.51 3.36 22.50
C HIS A 222 20.67 4.08 21.79
N PHE A 223 20.38 5.05 20.91
CA PHE A 223 21.39 5.78 20.12
C PHE A 223 21.10 7.28 20.08
N PRO A 224 21.02 7.97 21.22
CA PRO A 224 20.60 9.38 21.31
C PRO A 224 21.53 10.37 20.59
N HIS A 225 22.71 9.94 20.18
CA HIS A 225 23.66 10.73 19.40
C HIS A 225 23.32 10.81 17.91
N LEU A 226 22.45 9.90 17.42
CA LEU A 226 22.07 9.87 16.01
C LEU A 226 21.11 11.01 15.68
N SER A 227 21.42 11.78 14.63
CA SER A 227 20.47 12.70 14.05
C SER A 227 19.46 11.93 13.20
N ILE A 228 18.17 12.11 13.45
CA ILE A 228 17.09 11.40 12.75
C ILE A 228 16.54 12.29 11.63
N VAL A 229 16.51 11.75 10.41
CA VAL A 229 15.79 12.31 9.27
C VAL A 229 14.62 11.37 8.95
N ALA A 230 13.39 11.82 9.17
CA ALA A 230 12.22 10.96 9.01
C ALA A 230 11.29 11.43 7.89
N ARG A 231 10.78 10.48 7.11
CA ARG A 231 9.73 10.70 6.14
C ARG A 231 8.37 10.64 6.81
N ALA A 232 7.61 11.72 6.74
CA ALA A 232 6.22 11.75 7.15
C ALA A 232 5.29 11.38 5.98
N ARG A 233 4.57 10.27 6.13
CA ARG A 233 3.64 9.77 5.11
C ARG A 233 2.39 10.64 4.96
N ASN A 234 1.93 11.19 6.07
CA ASN A 234 0.77 12.07 6.14
C ASN A 234 0.92 13.08 7.29
N VAL A 235 -0.05 13.98 7.43
CA VAL A 235 -0.01 15.04 8.45
C VAL A 235 -0.05 14.47 9.88
N ASN A 236 -0.83 13.42 10.11
CA ASN A 236 -0.89 12.80 11.43
C ASN A 236 0.46 12.17 11.83
N HIS A 237 1.12 11.49 10.90
CA HIS A 237 2.46 10.95 11.10
C HIS A 237 3.50 12.05 11.36
N LEU A 238 3.41 13.19 10.63
CA LEU A 238 4.26 14.36 10.90
C LEU A 238 4.13 14.81 12.36
N TYR A 239 2.91 14.91 12.88
CA TYR A 239 2.69 15.31 14.27
C TYR A 239 3.19 14.28 15.28
N GLN A 240 3.01 12.99 15.01
CA GLN A 240 3.54 11.92 15.85
C GLN A 240 5.08 11.90 15.90
N LEU A 241 5.76 12.21 14.79
CA LEU A 241 7.20 12.38 14.72
C LEU A 241 7.65 13.65 15.48
N ARG A 242 6.85 14.71 15.37
CA ARG A 242 7.09 15.97 16.10
C ARG A 242 6.93 15.80 17.61
N ASP A 243 5.94 15.05 18.08
CA ASP A 243 5.78 14.68 19.51
C ASP A 243 7.03 13.96 20.05
N ARG A 244 7.78 13.27 19.17
CA ARG A 244 9.05 12.59 19.46
C ARG A 244 10.28 13.47 19.26
N HIS A 245 10.09 14.77 19.02
CA HIS A 245 11.17 15.73 18.82
C HIS A 245 12.17 15.34 17.73
N VAL A 246 11.69 14.67 16.66
CA VAL A 246 12.53 14.35 15.50
C VAL A 246 13.00 15.65 14.83
N PRO A 247 14.33 15.86 14.65
CA PRO A 247 14.85 17.16 14.22
C PRO A 247 14.54 17.48 12.74
N HIS A 248 14.51 16.46 11.88
CA HIS A 248 14.29 16.64 10.46
C HIS A 248 13.15 15.74 10.00
N ILE A 249 12.01 16.36 9.65
CA ILE A 249 10.82 15.65 9.19
C ILE A 249 10.42 16.19 7.82
N GLU A 250 10.42 15.32 6.81
CA GLU A 250 10.06 15.70 5.45
C GLU A 250 8.75 15.03 5.03
N ARG A 251 7.81 15.81 4.52
CA ARG A 251 6.54 15.29 4.00
C ARG A 251 6.76 14.69 2.61
N GLU A 252 6.43 13.41 2.46
CA GLU A 252 6.74 12.60 1.29
C GLU A 252 6.37 13.23 -0.06
N LEU A 253 5.17 13.80 -0.16
CA LEU A 253 4.62 14.27 -1.43
C LEU A 253 4.53 15.80 -1.55
N PHE A 254 4.76 16.54 -0.46
CA PHE A 254 4.40 17.95 -0.42
C PHE A 254 5.19 18.81 -1.43
N GLU A 255 6.51 18.73 -1.41
CA GLU A 255 7.35 19.54 -2.31
C GLU A 255 7.18 19.12 -3.78
N ALA A 256 7.03 17.83 -4.05
CA ALA A 256 6.76 17.31 -5.39
C ALA A 256 5.39 17.77 -5.92
N SER A 257 4.37 17.78 -5.06
CA SER A 257 3.03 18.27 -5.42
C SER A 257 3.01 19.76 -5.68
N LEU A 258 3.73 20.56 -4.89
CA LEU A 258 3.89 21.99 -5.15
C LEU A 258 4.55 22.28 -6.51
N ARG A 259 5.58 21.50 -6.85
CA ARG A 259 6.23 21.61 -8.17
C ARG A 259 5.26 21.27 -9.30
N SER A 260 4.46 20.22 -9.14
CA SER A 260 3.44 19.84 -10.13
C SER A 260 2.36 20.91 -10.27
N ALA A 261 1.88 21.49 -9.15
CA ALA A 261 0.92 22.58 -9.17
C ALA A 261 1.47 23.82 -9.90
N ARG A 262 2.74 24.14 -9.66
CA ARG A 262 3.42 25.20 -10.40
C ARG A 262 3.45 24.94 -11.92
N SER A 263 3.79 23.73 -12.35
CA SER A 263 3.79 23.36 -13.77
C SER A 263 2.40 23.47 -14.39
N ILE A 264 1.34 23.16 -13.65
CA ILE A 264 -0.04 23.34 -14.09
C ILE A 264 -0.33 24.83 -14.34
N LEU A 265 0.05 25.73 -13.42
CA LEU A 265 -0.15 27.17 -13.58
C LEU A 265 0.60 27.70 -14.81
N GLU A 266 1.86 27.29 -15.00
CA GLU A 266 2.66 27.66 -16.17
C GLU A 266 2.02 27.16 -17.48
N SER A 267 1.47 25.94 -17.51
CA SER A 267 0.75 25.38 -18.66
C SER A 267 -0.57 26.11 -18.95
N LEU A 268 -1.17 26.75 -17.96
CA LEU A 268 -2.35 27.60 -18.10
C LEU A 268 -2.01 29.06 -18.49
N GLY A 269 -0.75 29.33 -18.83
CA GLY A 269 -0.30 30.65 -19.31
C GLY A 269 0.15 31.62 -18.21
N TRP A 270 0.34 31.15 -16.98
CA TRP A 270 0.90 32.00 -15.93
C TRP A 270 2.38 32.24 -16.16
N PRO A 271 2.90 33.49 -15.96
CA PRO A 271 4.34 33.71 -15.95
C PRO A 271 5.05 32.87 -14.91
N ALA A 272 6.19 32.28 -15.26
CA ALA A 272 6.91 31.32 -14.39
C ALA A 272 7.26 31.89 -13.00
N HIS A 273 7.58 33.21 -12.92
CA HIS A 273 7.87 33.89 -11.66
C HIS A 273 6.64 34.03 -10.76
N GLU A 274 5.44 34.24 -11.36
CA GLU A 274 4.18 34.32 -10.61
C GLU A 274 3.73 32.96 -10.13
N ALA A 275 3.80 31.92 -10.97
CA ALA A 275 3.52 30.56 -10.60
C ALA A 275 4.42 30.09 -9.44
N ARG A 276 5.72 30.44 -9.49
CA ARG A 276 6.65 30.18 -8.40
C ARG A 276 6.27 30.94 -7.12
N ARG A 277 5.96 32.21 -7.20
CA ARG A 277 5.57 33.05 -6.05
C ARG A 277 4.31 32.49 -5.38
N SER A 278 3.31 32.10 -6.18
CA SER A 278 2.07 31.47 -5.68
C SER A 278 2.35 30.17 -4.95
N ALA A 279 3.18 29.29 -5.51
CA ALA A 279 3.57 28.04 -4.87
C ALA A 279 4.32 28.25 -3.54
N MET A 280 5.25 29.21 -3.50
CA MET A 280 6.00 29.53 -2.27
C MET A 280 5.10 30.12 -1.18
N ARG A 281 4.13 30.96 -1.54
CA ARG A 281 3.15 31.48 -0.60
C ARG A 281 2.28 30.36 -0.04
N PHE A 282 1.72 29.53 -0.91
CA PHE A 282 0.95 28.38 -0.47
C PHE A 282 1.76 27.46 0.47
N ARG A 283 3.06 27.29 0.18
CA ARG A 283 3.96 26.54 1.05
C ARG A 283 4.00 27.15 2.45
N GLN A 284 4.18 28.47 2.55
CA GLN A 284 4.25 29.16 3.84
C GLN A 284 2.91 29.06 4.59
N ASP A 285 1.81 29.40 3.92
CA ASP A 285 0.46 29.34 4.52
C ASP A 285 0.13 27.93 5.00
N ASN A 286 0.56 26.90 4.27
CA ASN A 286 0.37 25.51 4.66
C ASN A 286 1.22 25.13 5.88
N LEU A 287 2.45 25.61 5.98
CA LEU A 287 3.29 25.40 7.17
C LEU A 287 2.68 26.07 8.39
N ASP A 288 2.23 27.31 8.26
CA ASP A 288 1.59 28.07 9.34
C ASP A 288 0.29 27.37 9.82
N LEU A 289 -0.51 26.85 8.88
CA LEU A 289 -1.70 26.05 9.20
C LEU A 289 -1.34 24.77 9.95
N MET A 290 -0.26 24.08 9.56
CA MET A 290 0.21 22.88 10.26
C MET A 290 0.62 23.21 11.70
N GLU A 291 1.29 24.33 11.93
CA GLU A 291 1.63 24.81 13.27
C GLU A 291 0.37 25.06 14.12
N GLN A 292 -0.65 25.71 13.57
CA GLN A 292 -1.91 25.98 14.25
C GLN A 292 -2.69 24.70 14.55
N MET A 293 -2.61 23.69 13.69
CA MET A 293 -3.31 22.42 13.86
C MET A 293 -2.60 21.48 14.85
N TYR A 294 -1.31 21.59 15.01
CA TYR A 294 -0.51 20.68 15.83
C TYR A 294 -1.00 20.53 17.28
N PRO A 295 -1.35 21.59 18.04
CA PRO A 295 -1.85 21.42 19.40
C PRO A 295 -3.18 20.67 19.51
N HIS A 296 -3.90 20.56 18.40
CA HIS A 296 -5.25 20.02 18.34
C HIS A 296 -5.35 18.68 17.59
N TYR A 297 -4.23 18.13 17.10
CA TYR A 297 -4.27 16.98 16.18
C TYR A 297 -4.86 15.70 16.81
N LYS A 298 -4.87 15.59 18.15
CA LYS A 298 -5.51 14.49 18.90
C LYS A 298 -7.03 14.69 19.06
N ASP A 299 -7.54 15.91 18.85
CA ASP A 299 -8.96 16.24 18.87
C ASP A 299 -9.48 16.43 17.45
N ARG A 300 -10.15 15.40 16.93
CA ARG A 300 -10.65 15.38 15.56
C ARG A 300 -11.64 16.53 15.26
N ALA A 301 -12.48 16.90 16.22
CA ALA A 301 -13.49 17.95 16.02
C ALA A 301 -12.82 19.32 15.90
N ARG A 302 -11.88 19.62 16.79
CA ARG A 302 -11.08 20.86 16.75
C ARG A 302 -10.19 20.92 15.51
N MET A 303 -9.55 19.82 15.14
CA MET A 303 -8.74 19.76 13.93
C MET A 303 -9.53 20.10 12.67
N ILE A 304 -10.76 19.57 12.55
CA ILE A 304 -11.65 19.88 11.42
C ILE A 304 -12.03 21.37 11.44
N SER A 305 -12.36 21.92 12.60
CA SER A 305 -12.72 23.34 12.76
C SER A 305 -11.57 24.28 12.35
N VAL A 306 -10.35 24.05 12.87
CA VAL A 306 -9.17 24.85 12.56
C VAL A 306 -8.80 24.72 11.07
N SER A 307 -8.84 23.52 10.53
CA SER A 307 -8.58 23.27 9.11
C SER A 307 -9.58 24.00 8.20
N ARG A 308 -10.87 24.03 8.59
CA ARG A 308 -11.91 24.74 7.84
C ARG A 308 -11.70 26.27 7.87
N GLN A 309 -11.46 26.81 9.04
CA GLN A 309 -11.16 28.25 9.20
C GLN A 309 -9.92 28.67 8.42
N GLY A 310 -8.81 27.91 8.52
CA GLY A 310 -7.59 28.22 7.78
C GLY A 310 -7.79 28.16 6.27
N ARG A 311 -8.58 27.20 5.78
CA ARG A 311 -8.93 27.12 4.36
C ARG A 311 -9.78 28.31 3.91
N GLU A 312 -10.79 28.69 4.69
CA GLU A 312 -11.66 29.84 4.38
C GLU A 312 -10.85 31.13 4.33
N GLN A 313 -9.95 31.37 5.28
CA GLN A 313 -9.04 32.51 5.30
C GLN A 313 -8.11 32.54 4.08
N LEU A 314 -7.52 31.41 3.73
CA LEU A 314 -6.65 31.28 2.56
C LEU A 314 -7.39 31.57 1.26
N VAL A 315 -8.61 31.04 1.10
CA VAL A 315 -9.45 31.29 -0.09
C VAL A 315 -9.81 32.78 -0.20
N GLU A 316 -10.17 33.43 0.91
CA GLU A 316 -10.51 34.85 0.95
C GLU A 316 -9.29 35.73 0.62
N GLN A 317 -8.14 35.42 1.21
CA GLN A 317 -6.87 36.12 0.91
C GLN A 317 -6.49 36.00 -0.57
N MET A 318 -6.54 34.79 -1.12
CA MET A 318 -6.25 34.55 -2.54
C MET A 318 -7.27 35.19 -3.46
N ALA A 319 -8.54 35.33 -3.05
CA ALA A 319 -9.57 36.06 -3.80
C ALA A 319 -9.26 37.58 -3.86
N ARG A 320 -8.90 38.20 -2.73
CA ARG A 320 -8.49 39.61 -2.64
C ARG A 320 -7.28 39.88 -3.52
N GLU A 321 -6.29 39.00 -3.51
CA GLU A 321 -5.10 39.16 -4.35
C GLU A 321 -5.39 39.01 -5.84
N ARG A 322 -6.32 38.10 -6.21
CA ARG A 322 -6.77 38.01 -7.60
C ARG A 322 -7.47 39.26 -8.08
N ALA A 323 -8.33 39.83 -7.22
CA ALA A 323 -8.99 41.13 -7.52
C ALA A 323 -7.98 42.25 -7.70
N ALA A 324 -7.03 42.38 -6.77
CA ALA A 324 -5.98 43.42 -6.88
C ALA A 324 -5.10 43.29 -8.13
N ARG A 325 -4.83 42.06 -8.59
CA ARG A 325 -4.10 41.82 -9.85
C ARG A 325 -4.92 42.17 -11.08
N ALA A 326 -6.24 41.90 -11.05
CA ALA A 326 -7.13 42.27 -12.14
C ALA A 326 -7.20 43.80 -12.33
N GLU A 327 -7.18 44.58 -11.23
CA GLU A 327 -7.15 46.04 -11.23
C GLU A 327 -5.81 46.61 -11.72
N HIS A 328 -4.70 45.92 -11.53
CA HIS A 328 -3.36 46.37 -11.94
C HIS A 328 -2.91 45.83 -13.30
N ARG A 329 -3.79 45.16 -14.07
CA ARG A 329 -3.51 44.78 -15.46
C ARG A 329 -3.63 46.05 -16.31
N PRO A 330 -2.56 46.56 -16.94
CA PRO A 330 -2.65 47.71 -17.84
C PRO A 330 -3.64 47.36 -18.95
N GLN A 331 -4.58 48.25 -19.22
CA GLN A 331 -5.54 48.20 -20.31
C GLN A 331 -4.92 48.41 -21.70
N ASP A 332 -3.59 48.43 -21.81
CA ASP A 332 -2.88 48.67 -23.04
C ASP A 332 -2.42 47.38 -23.67
N TRP A 333 -3.09 46.99 -24.69
CA TRP A 333 -2.66 46.26 -25.92
C TRP A 333 -3.93 45.75 -26.67
N GLU A 334 -4.85 46.67 -26.94
CA GLU A 334 -5.72 46.54 -28.10
C GLU A 334 -5.32 47.70 -29.06
N ASP A 335 -4.39 47.39 -29.94
CA ASP A 335 -4.22 47.99 -31.27
C ASP A 335 -3.41 47.05 -32.16
#